data_27f512b834908dd526d8535d590ae273
#
_entry.id   27f512b834908dd526d8535d590ae273
#
_cell.length_a   1.000
_cell.length_b   1.000
_cell.length_c   1.000
_cell.angle_alpha   90.00
_cell.angle_beta   90.00
_cell.angle_gamma   90.00
#
_symmetry.space_group_name_H-M   'P 1'
#
loop_
_entity.id
_entity.type
_entity.pdbx_description
1 polymer ?
#
loop_
_entity_poly.entity_id
_entity_poly.type
_entity_poly.pdbx_seq_one_letter_code
_entity_poly.pdbx_strand_id
1 'polypeptide(L)'
;FIEHNVPLRVRLGGDRISFRMYPTGFAALVEGWTKNMATGAGTISLARSLAVAWWVTAMVYAAGLAFDAAQGHLDAPGAVTYVLAAATLWWMLRRVGGFRWWVPVLFPVPLAFFVVVFVRSVWFTYVRRSVTWRGRTIDLSEPATHDAAVETP
;
A
#
# COMPACT_ATOMS: atom_id res chain seq x y z
N PHE A 1 -16.15 17.54 3.11
CA PHE A 1 -17.34 16.65 3.04
C PHE A 1 -17.77 16.21 4.44
N ILE A 2 -16.83 15.75 5.29
CA ILE A 2 -17.15 15.30 6.67
C ILE A 2 -17.62 16.48 7.54
N GLU A 3 -17.01 17.64 7.42
CA GLU A 3 -17.35 18.86 8.16
C GLU A 3 -18.75 19.42 7.80
N HIS A 4 -19.25 19.10 6.61
CA HIS A 4 -20.56 19.57 6.14
C HIS A 4 -21.66 18.50 6.20
N ASN A 5 -21.43 17.40 6.91
CA ASN A 5 -22.41 16.32 7.11
C ASN A 5 -22.99 15.74 5.81
N VAL A 6 -22.24 15.78 4.71
CA VAL A 6 -22.67 15.23 3.42
C VAL A 6 -22.52 13.70 3.44
N PRO A 7 -23.58 12.91 3.19
CA PRO A 7 -23.50 11.46 3.24
C PRO A 7 -22.61 10.92 2.11
N LEU A 8 -21.44 10.37 2.47
CA LEU A 8 -20.53 9.73 1.54
C LEU A 8 -20.87 8.25 1.37
N ARG A 9 -21.18 7.83 0.14
CA ARG A 9 -21.39 6.42 -0.21
C ARG A 9 -20.26 5.94 -1.10
N VAL A 10 -19.44 5.00 -0.61
CA VAL A 10 -18.41 4.32 -1.39
C VAL A 10 -18.98 3.06 -2.02
N ARG A 11 -18.80 2.89 -3.33
CA ARG A 11 -19.19 1.69 -4.07
C ARG A 11 -18.00 1.13 -4.80
N LEU A 12 -17.84 -0.18 -4.79
CA LEU A 12 -16.82 -0.86 -5.60
C LEU A 12 -17.31 -0.99 -7.04
N GLY A 13 -16.48 -0.56 -7.99
CA GLY A 13 -16.80 -0.59 -9.42
C GLY A 13 -16.81 -2.01 -10.02
N GLY A 14 -16.14 -2.97 -9.39
CA GLY A 14 -16.01 -4.34 -9.90
C GLY A 14 -15.45 -4.37 -11.32
N ASP A 15 -16.11 -5.14 -12.20
CA ASP A 15 -15.72 -5.26 -13.62
C ASP A 15 -16.26 -4.12 -14.51
N ARG A 16 -17.06 -3.22 -13.94
CA ARG A 16 -17.71 -2.13 -14.68
C ARG A 16 -16.86 -0.89 -14.86
N ILE A 17 -15.84 -0.72 -14.02
CA ILE A 17 -14.95 0.44 -14.03
C ILE A 17 -13.50 -0.04 -14.07
N SER A 18 -12.78 0.36 -15.11
CA SER A 18 -11.36 0.09 -15.27
C SER A 18 -10.63 1.40 -15.55
N PHE A 19 -9.55 1.67 -14.84
CA PHE A 19 -8.71 2.83 -15.10
C PHE A 19 -7.24 2.51 -14.84
N ARG A 20 -6.36 3.21 -15.55
CA ARG A 20 -4.91 3.09 -15.36
C ARG A 20 -4.43 4.18 -14.42
N MET A 21 -4.12 3.83 -13.19
CA MET A 21 -3.76 4.79 -12.13
C MET A 21 -2.47 5.57 -12.42
N TYR A 22 -1.47 4.92 -13.06
CA TYR A 22 -0.17 5.53 -13.39
C TYR A 22 0.15 5.33 -14.88
N PRO A 23 -0.42 6.17 -15.77
CA PRO A 23 -0.24 6.02 -17.22
C PRO A 23 1.20 6.27 -17.67
N THR A 24 1.98 7.08 -16.93
CA THR A 24 3.35 7.45 -17.23
C THR A 24 4.39 6.38 -16.86
N GLY A 25 3.96 5.26 -16.25
CA GLY A 25 4.80 4.09 -16.03
C GLY A 25 5.24 3.83 -14.59
N PHE A 26 6.24 2.95 -14.46
CA PHE A 26 6.65 2.40 -13.16
C PHE A 26 7.25 3.44 -12.21
N ALA A 27 8.02 4.40 -12.71
CA ALA A 27 8.60 5.47 -11.88
C ALA A 27 7.51 6.30 -11.19
N ALA A 28 6.45 6.67 -11.93
CA ALA A 28 5.31 7.39 -11.37
C ALA A 28 4.52 6.56 -10.34
N LEU A 29 4.44 5.24 -10.54
CA LEU A 29 3.86 4.32 -9.56
C LEU A 29 4.64 4.37 -8.24
N VAL A 30 5.97 4.21 -8.29
CA VAL A 30 6.85 4.25 -7.10
C VAL A 30 6.74 5.60 -6.38
N GLU A 31 6.80 6.71 -7.12
CA GLU A 31 6.68 8.06 -6.57
C GLU A 31 5.33 8.27 -5.88
N GLY A 32 4.23 7.93 -6.57
CA GLY A 32 2.88 8.08 -6.03
C GLY A 32 2.63 7.25 -4.78
N TRP A 33 3.10 6.01 -4.74
CA TRP A 33 2.98 5.15 -3.57
C TRP A 33 3.85 5.61 -2.41
N THR A 34 5.09 6.06 -2.68
CA THR A 34 5.96 6.64 -1.65
C THR A 34 5.28 7.81 -0.95
N LYS A 35 4.68 8.73 -1.71
CA LYS A 35 3.91 9.86 -1.16
C LYS A 35 2.70 9.40 -0.35
N ASN A 36 1.88 8.51 -0.90
CA ASN A 36 0.64 8.07 -0.25
C ASN A 36 0.91 7.36 1.07
N MET A 37 1.98 6.57 1.17
CA MET A 37 2.37 5.92 2.42
C MET A 37 2.87 6.91 3.45
N ALA A 38 3.64 7.93 3.04
CA ALA A 38 4.13 8.99 3.93
C ALA A 38 2.98 9.78 4.55
N THR A 39 1.99 10.18 3.74
CA THR A 39 0.83 10.95 4.22
C THR A 39 -0.20 10.10 4.96
N GLY A 40 -0.37 8.83 4.59
CA GLY A 40 -1.32 7.92 5.22
C GLY A 40 -0.95 7.49 6.64
N ALA A 41 0.35 7.41 6.94
CA ALA A 41 0.83 6.95 8.25
C ALA A 41 0.38 7.85 9.42
N GLY A 42 0.19 9.15 9.19
CA GLY A 42 -0.24 10.12 10.21
C GLY A 42 -1.73 10.07 10.56
N THR A 43 -2.55 9.37 9.77
CA THR A 43 -4.02 9.39 9.91
C THR A 43 -4.60 8.11 10.54
N ILE A 44 -3.77 7.10 10.78
CA ILE A 44 -4.21 5.78 11.24
C ILE A 44 -3.98 5.65 12.74
N SER A 45 -4.95 5.09 13.48
CA SER A 45 -4.80 4.80 14.91
C SER A 45 -3.70 3.75 15.15
N LEU A 46 -2.98 3.84 16.28
CA LEU A 46 -1.90 2.93 16.64
C LEU A 46 -2.33 1.45 16.58
N ALA A 47 -3.53 1.12 17.06
CA ALA A 47 -4.04 -0.24 17.03
C ALA A 47 -4.17 -0.79 15.60
N ARG A 48 -4.65 0.03 14.66
CA ARG A 48 -4.74 -0.35 13.24
C ARG A 48 -3.35 -0.48 12.60
N SER A 49 -2.43 0.42 12.94
CA SER A 49 -1.04 0.35 12.47
C SER A 49 -0.37 -0.94 12.93
N LEU A 50 -0.54 -1.33 14.19
CA LEU A 50 -0.02 -2.59 14.74
C LEU A 50 -0.66 -3.81 14.06
N ALA A 51 -1.97 -3.79 13.81
CA ALA A 51 -2.65 -4.88 13.10
C ALA A 51 -2.13 -5.04 11.67
N VAL A 52 -1.91 -3.93 10.94
CA VAL A 52 -1.33 -3.94 9.59
C VAL A 52 0.11 -4.44 9.64
N ALA A 53 0.93 -3.96 10.57
CA ALA A 53 2.31 -4.40 10.73
C ALA A 53 2.39 -5.90 11.01
N TRP A 54 1.57 -6.41 11.92
CA TRP A 54 1.44 -7.83 12.20
C TRP A 54 1.08 -8.64 10.96
N TRP A 55 0.06 -8.20 10.23
CA TRP A 55 -0.38 -8.88 9.00
C TRP A 55 0.69 -8.89 7.92
N VAL A 56 1.37 -7.75 7.69
CA VAL A 56 2.48 -7.65 6.73
C VAL A 56 3.63 -8.58 7.14
N THR A 57 3.98 -8.62 8.43
CA THR A 57 5.03 -9.51 8.95
C THR A 57 4.68 -10.98 8.68
N ALA A 58 3.42 -11.38 8.93
CA ALA A 58 2.96 -12.73 8.63
C ALA A 58 3.05 -13.06 7.11
N MET A 59 2.72 -12.08 6.25
CA MET A 59 2.85 -12.25 4.80
C MET A 59 4.32 -12.34 4.35
N VAL A 60 5.22 -11.56 4.96
CA VAL A 60 6.67 -11.64 4.69
C VAL A 60 7.21 -13.01 5.11
N TYR A 61 6.81 -13.51 6.28
CA TYR A 61 7.16 -14.87 6.71
C TYR A 61 6.68 -15.92 5.71
N ALA A 62 5.39 -15.87 5.33
CA ALA A 62 4.83 -16.77 4.35
C ALA A 62 5.51 -16.67 2.97
N ALA A 63 5.96 -15.48 2.57
CA ALA A 63 6.71 -15.29 1.33
C ALA A 63 8.12 -15.93 1.41
N GLY A 64 8.76 -15.94 2.59
CA GLY A 64 10.03 -16.64 2.83
C GLY A 64 9.93 -18.14 2.55
N LEU A 65 8.79 -18.77 2.87
CA LEU A 65 8.55 -20.19 2.59
C LEU A 65 8.58 -20.53 1.08
N ALA A 66 8.26 -19.56 0.21
CA ALA A 66 8.44 -19.76 -1.23
C ALA A 66 9.91 -19.87 -1.63
N PHE A 67 10.80 -19.18 -0.93
CA PHE A 67 12.23 -19.29 -1.12
C PHE A 67 12.77 -20.63 -0.60
N ASP A 68 12.28 -21.06 0.57
CA ASP A 68 12.63 -22.39 1.14
C ASP A 68 12.15 -23.51 0.19
N ALA A 69 10.96 -23.37 -0.40
CA ALA A 69 10.46 -24.30 -1.41
C ALA A 69 11.35 -24.38 -2.64
N ALA A 70 11.86 -23.24 -3.11
CA ALA A 70 12.75 -23.19 -4.27
C ALA A 70 14.12 -23.88 -3.98
N GLN A 71 14.51 -23.98 -2.72
CA GLN A 71 15.72 -24.68 -2.27
C GLN A 71 15.46 -26.15 -1.89
N GLY A 72 14.23 -26.63 -2.00
CA GLY A 72 13.85 -27.99 -1.62
C GLY A 72 13.72 -28.21 -0.10
N HIS A 73 13.66 -27.17 0.70
CA HIS A 73 13.60 -27.23 2.16
C HIS A 73 12.18 -27.02 2.73
N LEU A 74 11.15 -26.95 1.88
CA LEU A 74 9.78 -26.74 2.34
C LEU A 74 9.22 -27.99 3.02
N ASP A 75 8.83 -27.85 4.27
CA ASP A 75 8.11 -28.86 5.02
C ASP A 75 6.57 -28.75 4.85
N ALA A 76 5.83 -29.74 5.33
CA ALA A 76 4.39 -29.77 5.22
C ALA A 76 3.70 -28.59 5.94
N PRO A 77 4.09 -28.20 7.19
CA PRO A 77 3.57 -27.01 7.85
C PRO A 77 3.81 -25.70 7.08
N GLY A 78 4.99 -25.56 6.49
CA GLY A 78 5.34 -24.40 5.65
C GLY A 78 4.46 -24.34 4.40
N ALA A 79 4.26 -25.47 3.72
CA ALA A 79 3.36 -25.54 2.56
C ALA A 79 1.93 -25.14 2.93
N VAL A 80 1.41 -25.64 4.03
CA VAL A 80 0.06 -25.26 4.52
C VAL A 80 -0.01 -23.76 4.82
N THR A 81 0.99 -23.20 5.48
CA THR A 81 1.05 -21.77 5.80
C THR A 81 1.04 -20.91 4.54
N TYR A 82 1.82 -21.28 3.53
CA TYR A 82 1.82 -20.56 2.25
C TYR A 82 0.47 -20.61 1.53
N VAL A 83 -0.14 -21.79 1.50
CA VAL A 83 -1.47 -21.96 0.88
C VAL A 83 -2.53 -21.14 1.60
N LEU A 84 -2.51 -21.11 2.94
CA LEU A 84 -3.44 -20.29 3.73
C LEU A 84 -3.26 -18.80 3.47
N ALA A 85 -2.01 -18.31 3.36
CA ALA A 85 -1.71 -16.93 3.00
C ALA A 85 -2.25 -16.59 1.61
N ALA A 86 -1.98 -17.43 0.60
CA ALA A 86 -2.48 -17.26 -0.75
C ALA A 86 -4.02 -17.31 -0.83
N ALA A 87 -4.65 -18.23 -0.10
CA ALA A 87 -6.12 -18.35 -0.02
C ALA A 87 -6.76 -17.11 0.64
N THR A 88 -6.16 -16.58 1.71
CA THR A 88 -6.61 -15.35 2.36
C THR A 88 -6.54 -14.17 1.40
N LEU A 89 -5.44 -14.02 0.67
CA LEU A 89 -5.29 -12.99 -0.36
C LEU A 89 -6.28 -13.18 -1.49
N TRP A 90 -6.49 -14.41 -1.95
CA TRP A 90 -7.49 -14.72 -2.97
C TRP A 90 -8.90 -14.27 -2.55
N TRP A 91 -9.30 -14.61 -1.33
CA TRP A 91 -10.59 -14.20 -0.78
C TRP A 91 -10.73 -12.67 -0.69
N MET A 92 -9.68 -11.96 -0.25
CA MET A 92 -9.67 -10.49 -0.19
C MET A 92 -9.75 -9.87 -1.59
N LEU A 93 -8.91 -10.32 -2.52
CA LEU A 93 -8.80 -9.78 -3.87
C LEU A 93 -10.12 -9.95 -4.65
N ARG A 94 -10.82 -11.08 -4.48
CA ARG A 94 -12.14 -11.28 -5.11
C ARG A 94 -13.22 -10.31 -4.65
N ARG A 95 -13.05 -9.71 -3.48
CA ARG A 95 -13.98 -8.67 -2.98
C ARG A 95 -13.63 -7.28 -3.50
N VAL A 96 -12.40 -7.05 -3.90
CA VAL A 96 -11.91 -5.74 -4.36
C VAL A 96 -12.04 -5.59 -5.87
N GLY A 97 -11.82 -6.66 -6.63
CA GLY A 97 -11.85 -6.58 -8.10
C GLY A 97 -11.63 -7.91 -8.83
N GLY A 98 -11.57 -7.87 -10.15
CA GLY A 98 -11.41 -9.00 -11.06
C GLY A 98 -9.96 -9.49 -11.20
N PHE A 99 -9.31 -9.88 -10.11
CA PHE A 99 -7.95 -10.41 -10.16
C PHE A 99 -7.89 -11.85 -10.64
N ARG A 100 -6.86 -12.19 -11.43
CA ARG A 100 -6.62 -13.55 -11.90
C ARG A 100 -6.16 -14.45 -10.75
N TRP A 101 -6.48 -15.74 -10.80
CA TRP A 101 -6.21 -16.72 -9.75
C TRP A 101 -4.71 -16.88 -9.39
N TRP A 102 -3.80 -16.65 -10.33
CA TRP A 102 -2.36 -16.76 -10.10
C TRP A 102 -1.77 -15.56 -9.31
N VAL A 103 -2.47 -14.41 -9.26
CA VAL A 103 -2.00 -13.21 -8.55
C VAL A 103 -1.76 -13.48 -7.05
N PRO A 104 -2.72 -14.08 -6.31
CA PRO A 104 -2.48 -14.41 -4.91
C PRO A 104 -1.43 -15.52 -4.71
N VAL A 105 -1.20 -16.39 -5.69
CA VAL A 105 -0.14 -17.41 -5.61
C VAL A 105 1.24 -16.77 -5.74
N LEU A 106 1.38 -15.76 -6.60
CA LEU A 106 2.64 -15.02 -6.79
C LEU A 106 2.76 -13.80 -5.87
N PHE A 107 2.04 -13.78 -4.75
CA PHE A 107 2.03 -12.63 -3.83
C PHE A 107 3.41 -12.22 -3.29
N PRO A 108 4.44 -13.06 -3.18
CA PRO A 108 5.77 -12.62 -2.76
C PRO A 108 6.34 -11.49 -3.63
N VAL A 109 6.03 -11.48 -4.94
CA VAL A 109 6.54 -10.46 -5.88
C VAL A 109 5.95 -9.07 -5.58
N PRO A 110 4.62 -8.86 -5.58
CA PRO A 110 4.05 -7.57 -5.21
C PRO A 110 4.31 -7.19 -3.75
N LEU A 111 4.46 -8.16 -2.85
CA LEU A 111 4.83 -7.91 -1.46
C LEU A 111 6.25 -7.35 -1.35
N ALA A 112 7.22 -7.92 -2.06
CA ALA A 112 8.60 -7.39 -2.11
C ALA A 112 8.61 -5.94 -2.64
N PHE A 113 7.86 -5.67 -3.72
CA PHE A 113 7.68 -4.31 -4.21
C PHE A 113 7.09 -3.38 -3.15
N PHE A 114 6.03 -3.80 -2.46
CA PHE A 114 5.41 -3.04 -1.38
C PHE A 114 6.42 -2.71 -0.27
N VAL A 115 7.19 -3.70 0.20
CA VAL A 115 8.19 -3.51 1.26
C VAL A 115 9.27 -2.50 0.84
N VAL A 116 9.78 -2.61 -0.39
CA VAL A 116 10.78 -1.66 -0.93
C VAL A 116 10.23 -0.23 -0.95
N VAL A 117 9.02 -0.05 -1.46
CA VAL A 117 8.38 1.28 -1.52
C VAL A 117 8.06 1.80 -0.12
N PHE A 118 7.66 0.93 0.80
CA PHE A 118 7.40 1.29 2.20
C PHE A 118 8.68 1.76 2.90
N VAL A 119 9.77 1.00 2.81
CA VAL A 119 11.07 1.38 3.37
C VAL A 119 11.56 2.70 2.78
N ARG A 120 11.42 2.86 1.46
CA ARG A 120 11.71 4.12 0.78
C ARG A 120 10.86 5.27 1.34
N SER A 121 9.56 5.07 1.55
CA SER A 121 8.67 6.08 2.09
C SER A 121 9.07 6.50 3.50
N VAL A 122 9.36 5.53 4.37
CA VAL A 122 9.85 5.77 5.74
C VAL A 122 11.16 6.58 5.70
N TRP A 123 12.10 6.21 4.84
CA TRP A 123 13.35 6.93 4.68
C TRP A 123 13.14 8.40 4.28
N PHE A 124 12.29 8.64 3.27
CA PHE A 124 12.01 10.01 2.81
C PHE A 124 11.28 10.84 3.88
N THR A 125 10.38 10.22 4.65
CA THR A 125 9.61 10.89 5.70
C THR A 125 10.47 11.26 6.90
N TYR A 126 11.28 10.32 7.41
CA TYR A 126 11.99 10.50 8.68
C TYR A 126 13.41 11.04 8.52
N VAL A 127 14.10 10.72 7.41
CA VAL A 127 15.50 11.11 7.20
C VAL A 127 15.59 12.36 6.32
N ARG A 128 14.91 12.38 5.17
CA ARG A 128 14.95 13.52 4.24
C ARG A 128 13.94 14.60 4.55
N ARG A 129 12.88 14.30 5.29
CA ARG A 129 11.76 15.22 5.59
C ARG A 129 11.19 15.93 4.37
N SER A 130 11.32 15.33 3.20
CA SER A 130 10.86 15.89 1.93
C SER A 130 10.33 14.80 1.02
N VAL A 131 9.22 15.06 0.33
CA VAL A 131 8.61 14.15 -0.65
C VAL A 131 8.52 14.84 -2.00
N THR A 132 9.01 14.21 -3.06
CA THR A 132 8.89 14.74 -4.42
C THR A 132 7.58 14.26 -5.06
N TRP A 133 6.83 15.20 -5.65
CA TRP A 133 5.62 14.91 -6.41
C TRP A 133 5.57 15.74 -7.69
N ARG A 134 5.50 15.07 -8.84
CA ARG A 134 5.48 15.72 -10.17
C ARG A 134 6.59 16.76 -10.35
N GLY A 135 7.81 16.43 -9.93
CA GLY A 135 8.96 17.32 -10.03
C GLY A 135 9.01 18.47 -9.00
N ARG A 136 8.04 18.54 -8.05
CA ARG A 136 8.07 19.48 -6.93
C ARG A 136 8.46 18.77 -5.66
N THR A 137 9.41 19.32 -4.92
CA THR A 137 9.79 18.84 -3.58
C THR A 137 8.86 19.50 -2.56
N ILE A 138 8.15 18.68 -1.79
CA ILE A 138 7.29 19.11 -0.69
C ILE A 138 8.09 18.90 0.58
N ASP A 139 8.41 19.98 1.29
CA ASP A 139 9.05 19.92 2.61
C ASP A 139 7.97 19.57 3.66
N LEU A 140 8.22 18.51 4.43
CA LEU A 140 7.32 18.04 5.48
C LEU A 140 7.63 18.69 6.84
N SER A 141 8.64 19.55 6.92
CA SER A 141 9.02 20.27 8.13
C SER A 141 8.23 21.59 8.34
N GLU A 142 7.62 22.14 7.29
CA GLU A 142 6.75 23.30 7.43
C GLU A 142 5.31 22.86 7.79
N PRO A 143 4.72 23.37 8.91
CA PRO A 143 3.29 23.24 9.14
C PRO A 143 2.56 23.91 7.97
N ALA A 144 1.51 23.28 7.46
CA ALA A 144 0.67 23.84 6.41
C ALA A 144 0.13 25.19 6.89
N THR A 145 0.80 26.28 6.51
CA THR A 145 0.27 27.63 6.69
C THR A 145 -0.95 27.75 5.79
N HIS A 146 -2.10 27.70 6.42
CA HIS A 146 -3.39 27.97 5.80
C HIS A 146 -3.54 29.50 5.68
N ASP A 147 -2.62 30.14 4.95
CA ASP A 147 -2.79 31.52 4.49
C ASP A 147 -3.50 31.52 3.14
N ALA A 148 -4.79 31.22 3.20
CA ALA A 148 -5.70 31.80 2.23
C ALA A 148 -6.12 33.18 2.78
N ALA A 149 -5.32 34.19 2.50
CA ALA A 149 -5.78 35.54 2.53
C ALA A 149 -6.95 35.62 1.54
N VAL A 150 -8.15 35.63 2.08
CA VAL A 150 -9.34 36.12 1.38
C VAL A 150 -9.14 37.62 1.27
N GLU A 151 -8.50 38.09 0.22
CA GLU A 151 -8.68 39.46 -0.27
C GLU A 151 -10.09 39.53 -0.85
N THR A 152 -10.99 40.05 -0.07
CA THR A 152 -12.27 40.57 -0.55
C THR A 152 -12.04 41.96 -1.09
N PRO A 153 -12.51 42.29 -2.32
CA PRO A 153 -12.55 43.62 -2.88
C PRO A 153 -13.59 44.51 -2.18
#